data_c492cb10a4c2e70c810a26413dfa21f8
#
_entry.id   c492cb10a4c2e70c810a26413dfa21f8
#
_cell.length_a   1.000
_cell.length_b   1.000
_cell.length_c   1.000
_cell.angle_alpha   90.00
_cell.angle_beta   90.00
_cell.angle_gamma   90.00
#
_symmetry.space_group_name_H-M   'P 1'
#
loop_
_entity.id
_entity.type
_entity.pdbx_description
1 polymer ?
#
loop_
_entity_poly.entity_id
_entity_poly.type
_entity_poly.pdbx_seq_one_letter_code
_entity_poly.pdbx_strand_id
1 'polypeptide(L)'
;MKLEYTEVHWIDEQSAYSLRELAEAARLPEQELHELVELGVLQPLTPPSAVADPAAEPRFAAQCLVTIRTVRRLREDLELDAHGVSVALALLERIEGLERQLRRLSAQLPALPED
;
A
#
# COMPACT_ATOMS: atom_id res chain seq x y z
N MET A 1 13.58 -15.60 1.11
CA MET A 1 13.03 -14.29 1.35
C MET A 1 13.11 -13.38 0.13
N LYS A 2 14.31 -13.16 -0.38
CA LYS A 2 14.46 -12.32 -1.56
C LYS A 2 13.75 -12.89 -2.78
N LEU A 3 13.77 -14.22 -2.92
CA LEU A 3 13.09 -14.87 -4.04
C LEU A 3 11.60 -14.66 -3.98
N GLU A 4 11.01 -14.77 -2.79
CA GLU A 4 9.58 -14.56 -2.63
C GLU A 4 9.20 -13.11 -2.94
N TYR A 5 10.01 -12.18 -2.48
CA TYR A 5 9.77 -10.78 -2.75
C TYR A 5 9.88 -10.51 -4.25
N THR A 6 10.85 -11.10 -4.90
CA THR A 6 11.04 -10.94 -6.33
C THR A 6 9.85 -11.51 -7.10
N GLU A 7 9.33 -12.65 -6.66
CA GLU A 7 8.17 -13.25 -7.31
C GLU A 7 6.93 -12.37 -7.16
N VAL A 8 6.72 -11.80 -5.98
CA VAL A 8 5.59 -10.90 -5.75
C VAL A 8 5.72 -9.67 -6.63
N HIS A 9 6.92 -9.13 -6.73
CA HIS A 9 7.17 -7.97 -7.58
C HIS A 9 6.93 -8.29 -9.06
N TRP A 10 7.31 -9.48 -9.48
CA TRP A 10 7.07 -9.97 -10.82
C TRP A 10 5.57 -10.04 -11.12
N ILE A 11 4.84 -10.63 -10.19
CA ILE A 11 3.39 -10.79 -10.32
C ILE A 11 2.72 -9.44 -10.40
N ASP A 12 3.25 -8.46 -9.66
CA ASP A 12 2.70 -7.11 -9.61
C ASP A 12 2.61 -6.46 -10.99
N GLU A 13 3.54 -6.77 -11.87
CA GLU A 13 3.52 -6.21 -13.21
C GLU A 13 2.50 -6.87 -14.13
N GLN A 14 2.10 -8.10 -13.82
CA GLN A 14 1.27 -8.89 -14.70
C GLN A 14 -0.07 -9.28 -14.09
N SER A 15 -0.19 -9.24 -12.78
CA SER A 15 -1.37 -9.74 -12.09
C SER A 15 -2.12 -8.61 -11.41
N ALA A 16 -3.42 -8.73 -11.43
CA ALA A 16 -4.29 -7.84 -10.69
C ALA A 16 -5.22 -8.69 -9.86
N TYR A 17 -5.59 -8.19 -8.70
CA TYR A 17 -6.43 -8.91 -7.75
C TYR A 17 -7.77 -8.20 -7.59
N SER A 18 -8.81 -8.99 -7.38
CA SER A 18 -10.09 -8.43 -6.98
C SER A 18 -10.03 -8.09 -5.48
N LEU A 19 -11.00 -7.30 -5.04
CA LEU A 19 -11.07 -6.98 -3.63
C LEU A 19 -11.24 -8.22 -2.76
N ARG A 20 -12.04 -9.18 -3.27
CA ARG A 20 -12.24 -10.44 -2.55
C ARG A 20 -10.93 -11.21 -2.41
N GLU A 21 -10.16 -11.29 -3.48
CA GLU A 21 -8.88 -11.99 -3.43
C GLU A 21 -7.93 -11.35 -2.44
N LEU A 22 -7.90 -10.02 -2.39
CA LEU A 22 -7.09 -9.31 -1.42
C LEU A 22 -7.55 -9.58 0.01
N ALA A 23 -8.85 -9.60 0.23
CA ALA A 23 -9.42 -9.87 1.55
C ALA A 23 -9.04 -11.27 2.03
N GLU A 24 -9.13 -12.25 1.15
CA GLU A 24 -8.77 -13.61 1.49
C GLU A 24 -7.28 -13.74 1.81
N ALA A 25 -6.44 -13.12 0.99
CA ALA A 25 -4.99 -13.19 1.19
C ALA A 25 -4.56 -12.51 2.47
N ALA A 26 -5.22 -11.43 2.84
CA ALA A 26 -4.87 -10.65 4.03
C ALA A 26 -5.63 -11.10 5.27
N ARG A 27 -6.62 -11.98 5.10
CA ARG A 27 -7.47 -12.44 6.20
C ARG A 27 -8.21 -11.30 6.89
N LEU A 28 -8.71 -10.39 6.09
CA LEU A 28 -9.53 -9.27 6.56
C LEU A 28 -10.90 -9.35 5.93
N PRO A 29 -11.92 -8.83 6.64
CA PRO A 29 -13.26 -8.76 6.05
C PRO A 29 -13.24 -7.87 4.81
N GLU A 30 -14.00 -8.28 3.80
CA GLU A 30 -14.10 -7.51 2.57
C GLU A 30 -14.62 -6.10 2.82
N GLN A 31 -15.51 -5.97 3.80
CA GLN A 31 -16.07 -4.69 4.16
C GLN A 31 -15.01 -3.70 4.63
N GLU A 32 -14.01 -4.18 5.36
CA GLU A 32 -12.91 -3.32 5.78
C GLU A 32 -12.10 -2.81 4.61
N LEU A 33 -11.92 -3.66 3.60
CA LEU A 33 -11.22 -3.24 2.41
C LEU A 33 -12.01 -2.20 1.64
N HIS A 34 -13.34 -2.31 1.61
CA HIS A 34 -14.18 -1.27 1.01
C HIS A 34 -13.98 0.06 1.71
N GLU A 35 -13.90 0.07 3.02
CA GLU A 35 -13.64 1.30 3.76
C GLU A 35 -12.28 1.89 3.41
N LEU A 36 -11.27 1.04 3.24
CA LEU A 36 -9.95 1.51 2.88
C LEU A 36 -9.92 2.11 1.48
N VAL A 37 -10.71 1.55 0.57
CA VAL A 37 -10.85 2.13 -0.77
C VAL A 37 -11.50 3.50 -0.69
N GLU A 38 -12.55 3.63 0.10
CA GLU A 38 -13.23 4.90 0.28
C GLU A 38 -12.34 5.97 0.89
N LEU A 39 -11.46 5.55 1.80
CA LEU A 39 -10.51 6.47 2.44
C LEU A 39 -9.30 6.79 1.57
N GLY A 40 -9.20 6.15 0.40
CA GLY A 40 -8.07 6.39 -0.50
C GLY A 40 -6.81 5.61 -0.16
N VAL A 41 -6.88 4.72 0.80
CA VAL A 41 -5.73 3.89 1.19
C VAL A 41 -5.41 2.88 0.11
N LEU A 42 -6.45 2.28 -0.46
CA LEU A 42 -6.31 1.35 -1.58
C LEU A 42 -6.86 2.00 -2.82
N GLN A 43 -6.08 2.00 -3.88
CA GLN A 43 -6.49 2.59 -5.14
C GLN A 43 -6.54 1.53 -6.22
N PRO A 44 -7.66 1.42 -6.95
CA PRO A 44 -7.74 0.47 -8.05
C PRO A 44 -6.78 0.87 -9.18
N LEU A 45 -6.37 -0.13 -9.94
CA LEU A 45 -5.47 0.10 -11.07
C LEU A 45 -6.11 0.98 -12.12
N THR A 46 -7.43 0.80 -12.34
CA THR A 46 -8.16 1.58 -13.33
C THR A 46 -9.15 2.48 -12.59
N PRO A 47 -9.08 3.79 -12.78
CA PRO A 47 -10.05 4.69 -12.16
C PRO A 47 -11.47 4.35 -12.62
N PRO A 48 -12.47 4.51 -11.76
CA PRO A 48 -13.87 4.23 -12.15
C PRO A 48 -14.30 4.98 -13.41
N SER A 49 -13.78 6.19 -13.60
CA SER A 49 -14.12 7.01 -14.76
C SER A 49 -13.56 6.46 -16.08
N ALA A 50 -12.57 5.59 -16.01
CA ALA A 50 -11.94 5.01 -17.19
C ALA A 50 -12.47 3.62 -17.53
N VAL A 51 -13.35 3.08 -16.70
CA VAL A 51 -13.91 1.75 -16.91
C VAL A 51 -15.06 1.83 -17.89
N ALA A 52 -14.95 1.11 -19.02
CA ALA A 52 -15.98 1.12 -20.05
C ALA A 52 -17.21 0.31 -19.63
N ASP A 53 -17.01 -0.70 -18.79
CA ASP A 53 -18.07 -1.58 -18.33
C ASP A 53 -18.34 -1.31 -16.84
N PRO A 54 -19.48 -0.71 -16.50
CA PRO A 54 -19.79 -0.43 -15.09
C PRO A 54 -19.98 -1.69 -14.26
N ALA A 55 -20.16 -2.84 -14.88
CA ALA A 55 -20.27 -4.11 -14.15
C ALA A 55 -18.90 -4.73 -13.86
N ALA A 56 -17.83 -4.19 -14.42
CA ALA A 56 -16.51 -4.73 -14.19
C ALA A 56 -16.06 -4.44 -12.75
N GLU A 57 -15.52 -5.46 -12.11
CA GLU A 57 -14.99 -5.30 -10.77
C GLU A 57 -13.66 -4.55 -10.81
N PRO A 58 -13.42 -3.67 -9.83
CA PRO A 58 -12.12 -3.01 -9.76
C PRO A 58 -11.01 -4.02 -9.49
N ARG A 59 -9.85 -3.77 -10.09
CA ARG A 59 -8.68 -4.61 -9.93
C ARG A 59 -7.60 -3.81 -9.22
N PHE A 60 -6.80 -4.49 -8.42
CA PHE A 60 -5.78 -3.87 -7.59
C PHE A 60 -4.44 -4.54 -7.83
N ALA A 61 -3.38 -3.76 -7.76
CA ALA A 61 -2.03 -4.30 -7.92
C ALA A 61 -1.65 -5.16 -6.72
N ALA A 62 -0.72 -6.08 -6.93
CA ALA A 62 -0.22 -6.93 -5.84
C ALA A 62 0.42 -6.10 -4.73
N GLN A 63 0.88 -4.90 -5.05
CA GLN A 63 1.43 -4.00 -4.04
C GLN A 63 0.41 -3.68 -2.96
N CYS A 64 -0.87 -3.73 -3.28
CA CYS A 64 -1.92 -3.53 -2.29
C CYS A 64 -1.89 -4.59 -1.20
N LEU A 65 -1.40 -5.79 -1.49
CA LEU A 65 -1.24 -6.81 -0.47
C LEU A 65 -0.27 -6.37 0.63
N VAL A 66 0.80 -5.72 0.23
CA VAL A 66 1.78 -5.21 1.18
C VAL A 66 1.13 -4.14 2.07
N THR A 67 0.39 -3.24 1.45
CA THR A 67 -0.32 -2.20 2.18
C THR A 67 -1.32 -2.81 3.17
N ILE A 68 -2.08 -3.80 2.71
CA ILE A 68 -3.10 -4.43 3.54
C ILE A 68 -2.48 -5.19 4.71
N ARG A 69 -1.33 -5.81 4.50
CA ARG A 69 -0.62 -6.47 5.60
C ARG A 69 -0.18 -5.48 6.67
N THR A 70 0.26 -4.30 6.24
CA THR A 70 0.60 -3.23 7.16
C THR A 70 -0.64 -2.76 7.92
N VAL A 71 -1.76 -2.62 7.20
CA VAL A 71 -3.04 -2.27 7.82
C VAL A 71 -3.41 -3.27 8.91
N ARG A 72 -3.31 -4.55 8.58
CA ARG A 72 -3.66 -5.59 9.51
C ARG A 72 -2.81 -5.53 10.77
N ARG A 73 -1.51 -5.31 10.59
CA ARG A 73 -0.59 -5.19 11.71
C ARG A 73 -0.95 -4.00 12.59
N LEU A 74 -1.25 -2.87 11.98
CA LEU A 74 -1.64 -1.67 12.73
C LEU A 74 -2.92 -1.90 13.52
N ARG A 75 -3.87 -2.61 12.92
CA ARG A 75 -5.11 -2.89 13.59
C ARG A 75 -4.92 -3.84 14.77
N GLU A 76 -4.11 -4.88 14.59
CA GLU A 76 -3.87 -5.86 15.64
C GLU A 76 -3.01 -5.32 16.76
N ASP A 77 -1.95 -4.59 16.42
CA ASP A 77 -0.99 -4.13 17.42
C ASP A 77 -1.44 -2.87 18.14
N LEU A 78 -2.11 -1.96 17.43
CA LEU A 78 -2.49 -0.66 17.98
C LEU A 78 -4.00 -0.49 18.11
N GLU A 79 -4.76 -1.49 17.74
CA GLU A 79 -6.22 -1.46 17.81
C GLU A 79 -6.85 -0.26 17.11
N LEU A 80 -6.26 0.14 15.99
CA LEU A 80 -6.76 1.28 15.23
C LEU A 80 -7.96 0.87 14.37
N ASP A 81 -8.93 1.78 14.25
CA ASP A 81 -9.99 1.58 13.29
C ASP A 81 -9.53 2.03 11.88
N ALA A 82 -10.43 1.96 10.90
CA ALA A 82 -10.06 2.29 9.52
C ALA A 82 -9.55 3.72 9.38
N HIS A 83 -10.15 4.66 10.09
CA HIS A 83 -9.71 6.06 10.03
C HIS A 83 -8.34 6.23 10.65
N GLY A 84 -8.10 5.60 11.80
CA GLY A 84 -6.80 5.63 12.44
C GLY A 84 -5.71 5.01 11.57
N VAL A 85 -6.03 3.91 10.92
CA VAL A 85 -5.12 3.27 9.97
C VAL A 85 -4.79 4.21 8.82
N SER A 86 -5.79 4.90 8.28
CA SER A 86 -5.59 5.84 7.19
C SER A 86 -4.60 6.93 7.58
N VAL A 87 -4.76 7.49 8.77
CA VAL A 87 -3.84 8.51 9.29
C VAL A 87 -2.45 7.94 9.48
N ALA A 88 -2.35 6.76 10.07
CA ALA A 88 -1.06 6.13 10.32
C ALA A 88 -0.31 5.87 9.02
N LEU A 89 -1.00 5.37 8.00
CA LEU A 89 -0.38 5.12 6.69
C LEU A 89 0.07 6.40 6.03
N ALA A 90 -0.73 7.46 6.12
CA ALA A 90 -0.34 8.76 5.57
C ALA A 90 0.94 9.27 6.23
N LEU A 91 1.04 9.10 7.54
CA LEU A 91 2.24 9.50 8.27
C LEU A 91 3.44 8.64 7.90
N LEU A 92 3.25 7.34 7.72
CA LEU A 92 4.33 6.46 7.29
C LEU A 92 4.85 6.83 5.91
N GLU A 93 3.94 7.15 4.98
CA GLU A 93 4.32 7.61 3.66
C GLU A 93 5.10 8.93 3.75
N ARG A 94 4.67 9.82 4.63
CA ARG A 94 5.35 11.10 4.83
C ARG A 94 6.75 10.87 5.38
N ILE A 95 6.89 9.96 6.33
CA ILE A 95 8.19 9.62 6.90
C ILE A 95 9.11 9.07 5.83
N GLU A 96 8.62 8.12 5.04
CA GLU A 96 9.42 7.53 3.97
C GLU A 96 9.85 8.57 2.94
N GLY A 97 8.94 9.50 2.61
CA GLY A 97 9.26 10.59 1.70
C GLY A 97 10.35 11.50 2.24
N LEU A 98 10.25 11.86 3.52
CA LEU A 98 11.25 12.70 4.16
C LEU A 98 12.60 11.98 4.25
N GLU A 99 12.58 10.70 4.55
CA GLU A 99 13.81 9.93 4.60
C GLU A 99 14.50 9.87 3.24
N ARG A 100 13.72 9.72 2.18
CA ARG A 100 14.28 9.76 0.82
C ARG A 100 14.88 11.10 0.50
N GLN A 101 14.21 12.19 0.91
CA GLN A 101 14.73 13.53 0.71
C GLN A 101 16.04 13.74 1.46
N LEU A 102 16.09 13.26 2.70
CA LEU A 102 17.31 13.36 3.50
C LEU A 102 18.47 12.59 2.84
N ARG A 103 18.19 11.39 2.35
CA ARG A 103 19.23 10.62 1.67
C ARG A 103 19.76 11.34 0.43
N ARG A 104 18.83 11.94 -0.35
CA ARG A 104 19.24 12.68 -1.55
C ARG A 104 20.07 13.90 -1.21
N LEU A 105 19.65 14.63 -0.19
CA LEU A 105 20.40 15.81 0.25
C LEU A 105 21.76 15.41 0.79
N SER A 106 21.84 14.35 1.56
CA SER A 106 23.11 13.85 2.08
C SER A 106 24.05 13.46 0.97
N ALA A 107 23.52 12.85 -0.08
CA ALA A 107 24.33 12.43 -1.23
C ALA A 107 24.85 13.62 -2.02
N GLN A 108 24.15 14.75 -1.99
CA GLN A 108 24.55 15.96 -2.71
C GLN A 108 25.52 16.85 -1.93
N LEU A 109 25.56 16.69 -0.61
CA LEU A 109 26.43 17.49 0.21
C LEU A 109 27.86 16.95 0.15
N PRO A 110 28.86 17.84 0.16
CA PRO A 110 30.26 17.37 0.26
C PRO A 110 30.47 16.71 1.61
N ALA A 111 31.40 15.76 1.64
CA ALA A 111 31.70 15.08 2.87
C ALA A 111 32.16 16.08 3.92
N LEU A 112 31.55 16.02 5.09
CA LEU A 112 31.93 16.88 6.17
C LEU A 112 33.23 16.37 6.77
N PRO A 113 34.17 17.26 7.10
CA PRO A 113 35.39 16.82 7.76
C PRO A 113 35.06 16.31 9.15
N GLU A 114 35.70 15.20 9.50
CA GLU A 114 35.55 14.67 10.83
C GLU A 114 36.51 15.38 11.74
N ASP A 115 36.04 15.80 12.88
CA ASP A 115 36.89 16.45 13.88
C ASP A 115 37.14 15.54 15.05
#